data_fa27040abd8340f123e50dfbebfb2956
#
_entry.id   fa27040abd8340f123e50dfbebfb2956
#
_cell.length_a   1.000
_cell.length_b   1.000
_cell.length_c   1.000
_cell.angle_alpha   90.00
_cell.angle_beta   90.00
_cell.angle_gamma   90.00
#
_symmetry.space_group_name_H-M   'P 1'
#
loop_
_entity.id
_entity.type
_entity.pdbx_description
1 polymer ?
#
loop_
_entity_poly.entity_id
_entity_poly.type
_entity_poly.pdbx_seq_one_letter_code
_entity_poly.pdbx_strand_id
1 'polypeptide(L)'
;KTPVATHGRLSVKGADLVDAKGKKFQLRGISTHGINWDVGYPYVNRAAFKTLRDDWGVNAVRLAMYTSEYNGYCAGGSKAALRNQIYKGVKYATDLGMYVIIDWHILNDGNPMTQVAEARRFFATMAKKYKKQKNIIYEICNEPNGCDWKTVKRYASQVIKVIRKYDKKAIIVVGTPTWSQLGSDGTHNEVADNPIKGY
;
A
#
# COMPACT_ATOMS: atom_id res chain seq x y z
N LYS A 1 16.04 17.23 9.47
CA LYS A 1 16.20 16.05 8.57
C LYS A 1 14.83 15.47 8.26
N THR A 2 14.62 15.00 7.03
CA THR A 2 13.36 14.37 6.62
C THR A 2 13.18 12.98 7.27
N PRO A 3 11.94 12.44 7.31
CA PRO A 3 11.69 11.11 7.86
C PRO A 3 12.59 10.02 7.25
N VAL A 4 12.68 9.95 5.93
CA VAL A 4 13.51 8.93 5.26
C VAL A 4 15.01 9.15 5.51
N ALA A 5 15.48 10.40 5.54
CA ALA A 5 16.89 10.70 5.85
C ALA A 5 17.25 10.33 7.30
N THR A 6 16.29 10.38 8.22
CA THR A 6 16.49 10.03 9.62
C THR A 6 16.44 8.53 9.86
N HIS A 7 15.48 7.85 9.24
CA HIS A 7 15.12 6.47 9.55
C HIS A 7 15.55 5.45 8.48
N GLY A 8 15.81 5.89 7.26
CA GLY A 8 16.23 5.01 6.16
C GLY A 8 15.15 4.03 5.72
N ARG A 9 15.55 2.87 5.24
CA ARG A 9 14.61 1.82 4.80
C ARG A 9 13.99 1.15 6.01
N LEU A 10 12.67 1.06 6.00
CA LEU A 10 11.92 0.30 7.00
C LEU A 10 11.98 -1.21 6.71
N SER A 11 11.88 -2.00 7.77
CA SER A 11 11.78 -3.45 7.68
C SER A 11 10.90 -4.01 8.81
N VAL A 12 10.54 -5.28 8.71
CA VAL A 12 9.79 -5.99 9.74
C VAL A 12 10.77 -6.87 10.53
N LYS A 13 10.75 -6.76 11.86
CA LYS A 13 11.53 -7.59 12.78
C LYS A 13 10.59 -8.18 13.84
N GLY A 14 10.29 -9.47 13.71
CA GLY A 14 9.23 -10.09 14.51
C GLY A 14 7.87 -9.46 14.18
N ALA A 15 7.19 -8.94 15.16
CA ALA A 15 5.91 -8.22 15.00
C ALA A 15 6.07 -6.70 14.90
N ASP A 16 7.30 -6.19 14.88
CA ASP A 16 7.58 -4.76 14.89
C ASP A 16 7.98 -4.24 13.50
N LEU A 17 7.48 -3.06 13.16
CA LEU A 17 8.04 -2.24 12.10
C LEU A 17 9.25 -1.50 12.68
N VAL A 18 10.40 -1.60 12.02
CA VAL A 18 11.65 -1.00 12.50
C VAL A 18 12.31 -0.17 11.40
N ASP A 19 13.11 0.82 11.82
CA ASP A 19 13.92 1.62 10.92
C ASP A 19 15.26 0.92 10.57
N ALA A 20 16.08 1.58 9.76
CA ALA A 20 17.37 1.04 9.31
C ALA A 20 18.37 0.79 10.46
N LYS A 21 18.13 1.36 11.65
CA LYS A 21 18.93 1.18 12.85
C LYS A 21 18.34 0.12 13.79
N GLY A 22 17.26 -0.52 13.39
CA GLY A 22 16.55 -1.53 14.18
C GLY A 22 15.65 -0.95 15.29
N LYS A 23 15.41 0.36 15.30
CA LYS A 23 14.51 1.00 16.27
C LYS A 23 13.07 0.88 15.81
N LYS A 24 12.15 0.65 16.74
CA LYS A 24 10.71 0.64 16.44
C LYS A 24 10.31 1.95 15.76
N PHE A 25 9.53 1.81 14.70
CA PHE A 25 9.06 2.93 13.89
C PHE A 25 7.54 2.92 13.81
N GLN A 26 6.94 4.09 13.94
CA GLN A 26 5.49 4.27 13.78
C GLN A 26 5.21 5.09 12.52
N LEU A 27 4.43 4.52 11.61
CA LEU A 27 3.86 5.29 10.50
C LEU A 27 2.79 6.25 11.05
N ARG A 28 2.99 7.54 10.81
CA ARG A 28 2.04 8.61 11.10
C ARG A 28 1.67 9.24 9.79
N GLY A 29 0.59 8.77 9.20
CA GLY A 29 0.28 9.07 7.81
C GLY A 29 -1.12 9.60 7.59
N ILE A 30 -1.30 10.16 6.42
CA ILE A 30 -2.59 10.59 5.89
C ILE A 30 -2.81 9.87 4.56
N SER A 31 -4.02 9.34 4.37
CA SER A 31 -4.45 8.79 3.08
C SER A 31 -5.10 9.88 2.23
N THR A 32 -4.85 9.84 0.93
CA THR A 32 -5.74 10.55 -0.01
C THR A 32 -7.13 9.95 0.06
N HIS A 33 -8.12 10.67 -0.38
CA HIS A 33 -9.35 10.08 -0.91
C HIS A 33 -9.05 9.36 -2.22
N GLY A 34 -10.04 8.70 -2.85
CA GLY A 34 -9.82 7.97 -4.10
C GLY A 34 -9.20 8.83 -5.20
N ILE A 35 -7.99 8.50 -5.61
CA ILE A 35 -7.28 9.24 -6.68
C ILE A 35 -7.88 9.03 -8.07
N ASN A 36 -8.81 8.08 -8.21
CA ASN A 36 -9.57 7.80 -9.42
C ASN A 36 -10.73 8.78 -9.66
N TRP A 37 -11.10 9.57 -8.66
CA TRP A 37 -12.15 10.57 -8.77
C TRP A 37 -11.55 11.95 -8.94
N ASP A 38 -12.23 12.82 -9.68
CA ASP A 38 -11.81 14.20 -9.92
C ASP A 38 -11.58 14.96 -8.61
N VAL A 39 -12.42 14.72 -7.62
CA VAL A 39 -12.26 15.29 -6.27
C VAL A 39 -11.01 14.75 -5.54
N GLY A 40 -10.47 13.63 -5.95
CA GLY A 40 -9.27 13.03 -5.38
C GLY A 40 -7.96 13.58 -5.96
N TYR A 41 -7.99 14.11 -7.17
CA TYR A 41 -6.80 14.63 -7.85
C TYR A 41 -6.08 15.74 -7.09
N PRO A 42 -6.77 16.71 -6.49
CA PRO A 42 -6.11 17.76 -5.72
C PRO A 42 -5.30 17.26 -4.52
N TYR A 43 -5.62 16.09 -4.00
CA TYR A 43 -4.90 15.53 -2.84
C TYR A 43 -3.51 15.00 -3.19
N VAL A 44 -3.26 14.67 -4.45
CA VAL A 44 -1.91 14.34 -4.94
C VAL A 44 -1.19 15.65 -5.28
N ASN A 45 -0.70 16.31 -4.23
CA ASN A 45 -0.21 17.68 -4.32
C ASN A 45 1.05 17.84 -3.45
N ARG A 46 2.14 18.34 -4.06
CA ARG A 46 3.42 18.50 -3.38
C ARG A 46 3.34 19.49 -2.21
N ALA A 47 2.66 20.60 -2.38
CA ALA A 47 2.53 21.63 -1.33
C ALA A 47 1.75 21.07 -0.13
N ALA A 48 0.65 20.33 -0.40
CA ALA A 48 -0.11 19.66 0.65
C ALA A 48 0.74 18.63 1.42
N PHE A 49 1.51 17.80 0.72
CA PHE A 49 2.41 16.83 1.36
C PHE A 49 3.48 17.52 2.20
N LYS A 50 4.01 18.65 1.73
CA LYS A 50 4.96 19.47 2.50
C LYS A 50 4.35 20.00 3.78
N THR A 51 3.14 20.54 3.72
CA THR A 51 2.41 21.01 4.91
C THR A 51 2.15 19.87 5.90
N LEU A 52 1.70 18.71 5.41
CA LEU A 52 1.51 17.53 6.27
C LEU A 52 2.81 17.13 6.98
N ARG A 53 3.93 17.15 6.29
CA ARG A 53 5.22 16.83 6.90
C ARG A 53 5.66 17.89 7.92
N ASP A 54 5.64 19.17 7.52
CA ASP A 54 6.27 20.26 8.28
C ASP A 54 5.43 20.72 9.46
N ASP A 55 4.10 20.82 9.27
CA ASP A 55 3.20 21.40 10.25
C ASP A 55 2.45 20.36 11.08
N TRP A 56 2.23 19.16 10.50
CA TRP A 56 1.43 18.10 11.14
C TRP A 56 2.30 16.93 11.66
N GLY A 57 3.59 16.91 11.31
CA GLY A 57 4.51 15.84 11.71
C GLY A 57 4.22 14.50 11.02
N VAL A 58 3.58 14.53 9.87
CA VAL A 58 3.28 13.33 9.06
C VAL A 58 4.56 12.80 8.43
N ASN A 59 4.79 11.50 8.52
CA ASN A 59 5.96 10.85 7.93
C ASN A 59 5.64 9.97 6.71
N ALA A 60 4.34 9.71 6.45
CA ALA A 60 3.90 8.88 5.33
C ALA A 60 2.63 9.43 4.69
N VAL A 61 2.50 9.24 3.39
CA VAL A 61 1.26 9.47 2.65
C VAL A 61 0.80 8.17 2.00
N ARG A 62 -0.50 7.96 1.93
CA ARG A 62 -1.12 6.80 1.28
C ARG A 62 -1.88 7.26 0.04
N LEU A 63 -1.61 6.63 -1.08
CA LEU A 63 -2.25 6.91 -2.36
C LEU A 63 -3.32 5.86 -2.61
N ALA A 64 -4.57 6.19 -2.31
CA ALA A 64 -5.70 5.28 -2.43
C ALA A 64 -6.20 5.23 -3.86
N MET A 65 -5.87 4.16 -4.59
CA MET A 65 -6.34 3.92 -5.95
C MET A 65 -7.40 2.84 -5.95
N TYR A 66 -8.65 3.22 -6.13
CA TYR A 66 -9.76 2.27 -6.18
C TYR A 66 -9.70 1.41 -7.43
N THR A 67 -10.22 0.20 -7.32
CA THR A 67 -10.21 -0.84 -8.36
C THR A 67 -11.55 -0.94 -9.08
N SER A 68 -12.61 -1.35 -8.40
CA SER A 68 -13.94 -1.56 -9.00
C SER A 68 -14.92 -0.43 -8.78
N GLU A 69 -14.55 0.61 -8.05
CA GLU A 69 -15.37 1.80 -7.91
C GLU A 69 -15.39 2.62 -9.20
N TYR A 70 -16.34 3.56 -9.32
CA TYR A 70 -16.47 4.44 -10.49
C TYR A 70 -15.13 5.07 -10.87
N ASN A 71 -14.78 5.02 -12.14
CA ASN A 71 -13.46 5.42 -12.66
C ASN A 71 -12.25 4.71 -12.05
N GLY A 72 -12.47 3.62 -11.33
CA GLY A 72 -11.40 2.82 -10.76
C GLY A 72 -10.52 2.16 -11.81
N TYR A 73 -9.40 1.67 -11.39
CA TYR A 73 -8.39 1.05 -12.27
C TYR A 73 -8.94 -0.13 -13.08
N CYS A 74 -9.90 -0.87 -12.53
CA CYS A 74 -10.56 -2.01 -13.16
C CYS A 74 -12.01 -1.70 -13.57
N ALA A 75 -12.47 -0.47 -13.49
CA ALA A 75 -13.87 -0.07 -13.71
C ALA A 75 -14.00 1.10 -14.70
N GLY A 76 -13.25 1.04 -15.79
CA GLY A 76 -13.32 2.01 -16.87
C GLY A 76 -12.45 3.25 -16.74
N GLY A 77 -11.76 3.42 -15.62
CA GLY A 77 -10.76 4.48 -15.47
C GLY A 77 -9.56 4.28 -16.40
N SER A 78 -8.94 5.38 -16.80
CA SER A 78 -7.68 5.31 -17.56
C SER A 78 -6.56 4.76 -16.67
N LYS A 79 -6.13 3.53 -16.94
CA LYS A 79 -5.02 2.90 -16.21
C LYS A 79 -3.73 3.73 -16.30
N ALA A 80 -3.44 4.29 -17.46
CA ALA A 80 -2.26 5.15 -17.66
C ALA A 80 -2.35 6.43 -16.82
N ALA A 81 -3.49 7.10 -16.82
CA ALA A 81 -3.69 8.32 -16.02
C ALA A 81 -3.60 8.03 -14.52
N LEU A 82 -4.18 6.93 -14.06
CA LEU A 82 -4.11 6.52 -12.65
C LEU A 82 -2.68 6.16 -12.24
N ARG A 83 -1.93 5.43 -13.07
CA ARG A 83 -0.51 5.21 -12.80
C ARG A 83 0.27 6.51 -12.74
N ASN A 84 -0.04 7.48 -13.61
CA ASN A 84 0.62 8.79 -13.58
C ASN A 84 0.33 9.56 -12.28
N GLN A 85 -0.88 9.46 -11.72
CA GLN A 85 -1.18 10.02 -10.40
C GLN A 85 -0.35 9.35 -9.30
N ILE A 86 -0.21 8.03 -9.34
CA ILE A 86 0.69 7.30 -8.43
C ILE A 86 2.12 7.80 -8.59
N TYR A 87 2.63 7.91 -9.82
CA TYR A 87 4.00 8.37 -10.08
C TYR A 87 4.25 9.78 -9.55
N LYS A 88 3.29 10.70 -9.71
CA LYS A 88 3.37 12.05 -9.14
C LYS A 88 3.42 12.01 -7.61
N GLY A 89 2.51 11.28 -6.99
CA GLY A 89 2.46 11.15 -5.54
C GLY A 89 3.75 10.55 -4.96
N VAL A 90 4.26 9.50 -5.59
CA VAL A 90 5.54 8.90 -5.20
C VAL A 90 6.69 9.89 -5.36
N LYS A 91 6.74 10.62 -6.48
CA LYS A 91 7.77 11.63 -6.69
C LYS A 91 7.73 12.71 -5.61
N TYR A 92 6.57 13.25 -5.31
CA TYR A 92 6.42 14.29 -4.29
C TYR A 92 6.85 13.80 -2.91
N ALA A 93 6.39 12.61 -2.50
CA ALA A 93 6.79 12.02 -1.23
C ALA A 93 8.29 11.76 -1.18
N THR A 94 8.89 11.24 -2.25
CA THR A 94 10.32 10.95 -2.33
C THR A 94 11.15 12.23 -2.23
N ASP A 95 10.80 13.27 -2.99
CA ASP A 95 11.48 14.57 -2.96
C ASP A 95 11.39 15.22 -1.56
N LEU A 96 10.30 14.99 -0.85
CA LEU A 96 10.07 15.49 0.51
C LEU A 96 10.63 14.58 1.61
N GLY A 97 11.21 13.43 1.24
CA GLY A 97 11.76 12.47 2.19
C GLY A 97 10.72 11.80 3.08
N MET A 98 9.52 11.58 2.56
CA MET A 98 8.43 10.89 3.22
C MET A 98 8.28 9.46 2.71
N TYR A 99 7.76 8.58 3.55
CA TYR A 99 7.30 7.26 3.10
C TYR A 99 6.01 7.39 2.31
N VAL A 100 5.79 6.47 1.37
CA VAL A 100 4.59 6.46 0.55
C VAL A 100 4.04 5.05 0.42
N ILE A 101 2.74 4.91 0.65
CA ILE A 101 2.00 3.66 0.52
C ILE A 101 1.27 3.71 -0.83
N ILE A 102 1.56 2.75 -1.69
CA ILE A 102 0.82 2.50 -2.93
C ILE A 102 -0.26 1.48 -2.60
N ASP A 103 -1.51 1.93 -2.62
CA ASP A 103 -2.66 1.18 -2.15
C ASP A 103 -3.55 0.73 -3.32
N TRP A 104 -3.60 -0.59 -3.51
CA TRP A 104 -4.60 -1.26 -4.34
C TRP A 104 -5.90 -1.32 -3.56
N HIS A 105 -6.74 -0.30 -3.75
CA HIS A 105 -7.85 0.00 -2.86
C HIS A 105 -9.12 -0.77 -3.27
N ILE A 106 -9.16 -2.06 -2.98
CA ILE A 106 -10.39 -2.84 -3.15
C ILE A 106 -11.44 -2.35 -2.16
N LEU A 107 -12.69 -2.36 -2.57
CA LEU A 107 -13.85 -2.04 -1.73
C LEU A 107 -15.06 -2.87 -2.16
N ASN A 108 -15.76 -2.51 -3.25
CA ASN A 108 -16.89 -3.31 -3.76
C ASN A 108 -16.45 -4.69 -4.26
N ASP A 109 -15.25 -4.82 -4.78
CA ASP A 109 -14.58 -6.09 -5.04
C ASP A 109 -13.95 -6.66 -3.76
N GLY A 110 -14.77 -6.92 -2.75
CA GLY A 110 -14.31 -7.38 -1.42
C GLY A 110 -13.41 -8.61 -1.47
N ASN A 111 -13.62 -9.51 -2.43
CA ASN A 111 -12.69 -10.60 -2.69
C ASN A 111 -11.55 -10.14 -3.61
N PRO A 112 -10.29 -10.05 -3.11
CA PRO A 112 -9.17 -9.56 -3.91
C PRO A 112 -8.83 -10.44 -5.12
N MET A 113 -9.26 -11.69 -5.13
CA MET A 113 -9.08 -12.60 -6.28
C MET A 113 -9.85 -12.14 -7.51
N THR A 114 -10.89 -11.34 -7.36
CA THR A 114 -11.71 -10.82 -8.48
C THR A 114 -10.83 -10.12 -9.52
N GLN A 115 -9.84 -9.34 -9.07
CA GLN A 115 -8.96 -8.55 -9.93
C GLN A 115 -7.48 -8.99 -9.84
N VAL A 116 -7.23 -10.26 -9.52
CA VAL A 116 -5.85 -10.74 -9.28
C VAL A 116 -4.92 -10.56 -10.48
N ALA A 117 -5.42 -10.77 -11.69
CA ALA A 117 -4.61 -10.60 -12.90
C ALA A 117 -4.16 -9.13 -13.10
N GLU A 118 -5.06 -8.18 -12.90
CA GLU A 118 -4.73 -6.75 -12.96
C GLU A 118 -3.81 -6.33 -11.81
N ALA A 119 -4.04 -6.82 -10.60
CA ALA A 119 -3.18 -6.55 -9.46
C ALA A 119 -1.75 -7.04 -9.71
N ARG A 120 -1.59 -8.23 -10.25
CA ARG A 120 -0.25 -8.76 -10.61
C ARG A 120 0.47 -7.88 -11.62
N ARG A 121 -0.22 -7.43 -12.67
CA ARG A 121 0.37 -6.52 -13.68
C ARG A 121 0.73 -5.17 -13.08
N PHE A 122 -0.17 -4.60 -12.29
CA PHE A 122 0.07 -3.31 -11.62
C PHE A 122 1.29 -3.36 -10.69
N PHE A 123 1.34 -4.32 -9.80
CA PHE A 123 2.46 -4.44 -8.85
C PHE A 123 3.77 -4.85 -9.52
N ALA A 124 3.75 -5.60 -10.61
CA ALA A 124 4.94 -5.84 -11.43
C ALA A 124 5.52 -4.52 -11.97
N THR A 125 4.65 -3.66 -12.51
CA THR A 125 5.02 -2.33 -13.02
C THR A 125 5.61 -1.46 -11.90
N MET A 126 4.93 -1.38 -10.76
CA MET A 126 5.37 -0.55 -9.63
C MET A 126 6.69 -1.06 -9.03
N ALA A 127 6.77 -2.34 -8.73
CA ALA A 127 7.96 -2.92 -8.12
C ALA A 127 9.20 -2.83 -9.02
N LYS A 128 9.03 -3.02 -10.33
CA LYS A 128 10.11 -2.84 -11.30
C LYS A 128 10.59 -1.39 -11.33
N LYS A 129 9.67 -0.42 -11.31
CA LYS A 129 9.99 1.01 -11.34
C LYS A 129 10.69 1.47 -10.07
N TYR A 130 10.25 1.01 -8.91
CA TYR A 130 10.67 1.53 -7.61
C TYR A 130 11.63 0.63 -6.82
N LYS A 131 12.16 -0.40 -7.43
CA LYS A 131 13.05 -1.41 -6.78
C LYS A 131 14.26 -0.84 -6.03
N LYS A 132 14.70 0.36 -6.38
CA LYS A 132 15.83 1.04 -5.74
C LYS A 132 15.40 2.06 -4.67
N GLN A 133 14.12 2.36 -4.57
CA GLN A 133 13.57 3.32 -3.62
C GLN A 133 13.52 2.71 -2.21
N LYS A 134 13.77 3.54 -1.20
CA LYS A 134 13.77 3.12 0.21
C LYS A 134 12.47 3.44 0.94
N ASN A 135 11.62 4.24 0.33
CA ASN A 135 10.45 4.85 0.97
C ASN A 135 9.11 4.29 0.49
N ILE A 136 9.13 3.24 -0.35
CA ILE A 136 7.91 2.67 -0.92
C ILE A 136 7.38 1.54 -0.02
N ILE A 137 6.07 1.55 0.23
CA ILE A 137 5.32 0.49 0.89
C ILE A 137 4.21 0.07 -0.07
N TYR A 138 4.05 -1.21 -0.29
CA TYR A 138 2.97 -1.75 -1.12
C TYR A 138 1.85 -2.29 -0.24
N GLU A 139 0.66 -1.74 -0.39
CA GLU A 139 -0.57 -2.29 0.21
C GLU A 139 -1.36 -2.98 -0.89
N ILE A 140 -1.41 -4.31 -0.83
CA ILE A 140 -1.86 -5.12 -1.96
C ILE A 140 -3.37 -5.41 -1.98
N CYS A 141 -4.07 -5.14 -0.89
CA CYS A 141 -5.53 -5.17 -0.81
C CYS A 141 -6.00 -4.39 0.42
N ASN A 142 -6.82 -3.36 0.18
CA ASN A 142 -7.29 -2.46 1.25
C ASN A 142 -8.11 -3.19 2.34
N GLU A 143 -9.32 -3.59 2.04
CA GLU A 143 -10.27 -4.14 3.01
C GLU A 143 -10.99 -5.36 2.44
N PRO A 144 -10.35 -6.54 2.43
CA PRO A 144 -11.02 -7.78 2.02
C PRO A 144 -12.30 -8.03 2.82
N ASN A 145 -13.36 -8.40 2.13
CA ASN A 145 -14.63 -8.72 2.74
C ASN A 145 -15.41 -9.73 1.89
N GLY A 146 -16.31 -10.51 2.52
CA GLY A 146 -17.08 -11.55 1.82
C GLY A 146 -16.22 -12.72 1.33
N CYS A 147 -15.02 -12.90 1.87
CA CYS A 147 -14.12 -14.01 1.60
C CYS A 147 -13.35 -14.37 2.88
N ASP A 148 -12.75 -15.55 2.89
CA ASP A 148 -11.96 -16.03 4.03
C ASP A 148 -10.47 -15.66 3.90
N TRP A 149 -9.73 -15.86 4.98
CA TRP A 149 -8.29 -15.63 4.99
C TRP A 149 -7.53 -16.54 4.01
N LYS A 150 -7.97 -17.77 3.83
CA LYS A 150 -7.35 -18.70 2.86
C LYS A 150 -7.40 -18.12 1.44
N THR A 151 -8.50 -17.49 1.07
CA THR A 151 -8.65 -16.80 -0.22
C THR A 151 -7.73 -15.60 -0.32
N VAL A 152 -7.68 -14.76 0.71
CA VAL A 152 -6.78 -13.60 0.76
C VAL A 152 -5.32 -14.06 0.69
N LYS A 153 -4.94 -15.09 1.43
CA LYS A 153 -3.59 -15.66 1.40
C LYS A 153 -3.22 -16.17 0.01
N ARG A 154 -4.14 -16.80 -0.72
CA ARG A 154 -3.93 -17.23 -2.11
C ARG A 154 -3.66 -16.04 -3.03
N TYR A 155 -4.43 -14.97 -2.91
CA TYR A 155 -4.19 -13.71 -3.62
C TYR A 155 -2.81 -13.12 -3.26
N ALA A 156 -2.56 -12.95 -1.97
CA ALA A 156 -1.33 -12.37 -1.46
C ALA A 156 -0.10 -13.12 -1.95
N SER A 157 -0.12 -14.44 -1.91
CA SER A 157 0.99 -15.29 -2.36
C SER A 157 1.35 -15.04 -3.83
N GLN A 158 0.36 -14.81 -4.69
CA GLN A 158 0.59 -14.49 -6.10
C GLN A 158 1.19 -13.09 -6.28
N VAL A 159 0.62 -12.08 -5.61
CA VAL A 159 1.05 -10.69 -5.76
C VAL A 159 2.42 -10.46 -5.10
N ILE A 160 2.65 -11.03 -3.93
CA ILE A 160 3.94 -10.94 -3.24
C ILE A 160 5.07 -11.53 -4.10
N LYS A 161 4.85 -12.67 -4.72
CA LYS A 161 5.84 -13.26 -5.65
C LYS A 161 6.22 -12.29 -6.78
N VAL A 162 5.24 -11.62 -7.34
CA VAL A 162 5.47 -10.63 -8.41
C VAL A 162 6.30 -9.46 -7.89
N ILE A 163 5.96 -8.91 -6.73
CA ILE A 163 6.73 -7.82 -6.12
C ILE A 163 8.15 -8.27 -5.81
N ARG A 164 8.32 -9.42 -5.16
CA ARG A 164 9.64 -9.96 -4.75
C ARG A 164 10.55 -10.32 -5.91
N LYS A 165 10.01 -10.53 -7.11
CA LYS A 165 10.82 -10.70 -8.32
C LYS A 165 11.69 -9.46 -8.58
N TYR A 166 11.20 -8.27 -8.27
CA TYR A 166 11.87 -7.00 -8.55
C TYR A 166 12.40 -6.31 -7.30
N ASP A 167 11.66 -6.35 -6.21
CA ASP A 167 11.99 -5.69 -4.94
C ASP A 167 11.99 -6.71 -3.80
N LYS A 168 13.19 -7.06 -3.34
CA LYS A 168 13.38 -8.06 -2.28
C LYS A 168 13.15 -7.52 -0.87
N LYS A 169 13.02 -6.18 -0.71
CA LYS A 169 13.13 -5.53 0.61
C LYS A 169 11.93 -4.67 1.00
N ALA A 170 11.08 -4.31 0.04
CA ALA A 170 9.94 -3.44 0.35
C ALA A 170 9.00 -4.05 1.39
N ILE A 171 8.43 -3.21 2.23
CA ILE A 171 7.30 -3.59 3.08
C ILE A 171 6.09 -3.87 2.20
N ILE A 172 5.43 -4.98 2.46
CA ILE A 172 4.17 -5.35 1.81
C ILE A 172 3.12 -5.49 2.90
N VAL A 173 2.04 -4.73 2.78
CA VAL A 173 0.90 -4.76 3.70
C VAL A 173 -0.22 -5.56 3.04
N VAL A 174 -0.77 -6.50 3.77
CA VAL A 174 -1.88 -7.35 3.34
C VAL A 174 -3.08 -7.09 4.22
N GLY A 175 -4.19 -6.64 3.65
CA GLY A 175 -5.47 -6.52 4.35
C GLY A 175 -5.99 -7.90 4.74
N THR A 176 -6.73 -7.97 5.84
CA THR A 176 -7.36 -9.20 6.35
C THR A 176 -8.87 -9.17 6.13
N PRO A 177 -9.58 -10.32 6.15
CA PRO A 177 -11.03 -10.35 6.03
C PRO A 177 -11.77 -9.46 7.03
N THR A 178 -13.04 -9.24 6.79
CA THR A 178 -13.91 -8.39 7.61
C THR A 178 -13.37 -6.96 7.70
N TRP A 179 -13.08 -6.38 6.51
CA TRP A 179 -12.54 -5.01 6.37
C TRP A 179 -11.28 -4.78 7.20
N SER A 180 -10.35 -5.74 7.18
CA SER A 180 -9.10 -5.68 7.94
C SER A 180 -9.30 -5.60 9.47
N GLN A 181 -10.39 -6.13 9.98
CA GLN A 181 -10.70 -6.17 11.42
C GLN A 181 -10.33 -7.54 12.00
N LEU A 182 -9.05 -7.88 11.97
CA LEU A 182 -8.54 -9.15 12.47
C LEU A 182 -8.98 -9.41 13.91
N GLY A 183 -9.58 -10.58 14.15
CA GLY A 183 -10.04 -10.96 15.46
C GLY A 183 -11.24 -10.14 15.96
N SER A 184 -11.99 -9.49 15.09
CA SER A 184 -13.15 -8.66 15.47
C SER A 184 -14.28 -9.45 16.15
N ASP A 185 -14.34 -10.75 15.90
CA ASP A 185 -15.25 -11.67 16.59
C ASP A 185 -14.80 -12.03 18.03
N GLY A 186 -13.59 -11.59 18.41
CA GLY A 186 -13.01 -11.82 19.74
C GLY A 186 -12.54 -13.25 20.00
N THR A 187 -12.65 -14.15 19.03
CA THR A 187 -12.43 -15.59 19.26
C THR A 187 -11.23 -16.16 18.51
N HIS A 188 -10.77 -15.53 17.42
CA HIS A 188 -9.91 -16.21 16.49
C HIS A 188 -8.95 -15.28 15.75
N ASN A 189 -7.68 -15.70 15.63
CA ASN A 189 -6.68 -15.05 14.80
C ASN A 189 -6.26 -15.99 13.66
N GLU A 190 -7.03 -15.99 12.60
CA GLU A 190 -6.82 -16.86 11.42
C GLU A 190 -5.47 -16.62 10.73
N VAL A 191 -4.90 -15.43 10.84
CA VAL A 191 -3.57 -15.12 10.30
C VAL A 191 -2.48 -15.82 11.10
N ALA A 192 -2.61 -15.84 12.43
CA ALA A 192 -1.66 -16.56 13.29
C ALA A 192 -1.69 -18.07 13.05
N ASP A 193 -2.88 -18.62 12.81
CA ASP A 193 -3.05 -20.05 12.55
C ASP A 193 -2.53 -20.50 11.19
N ASN A 194 -2.62 -19.62 10.18
CA ASN A 194 -2.22 -19.91 8.83
C ASN A 194 -1.45 -18.73 8.20
N PRO A 195 -0.28 -18.36 8.73
CA PRO A 195 0.45 -17.17 8.26
C PRO A 195 1.00 -17.34 6.85
N ILE A 196 1.20 -16.20 6.19
CA ILE A 196 1.98 -16.15 4.95
C ILE A 196 3.46 -16.34 5.33
N LYS A 197 4.15 -17.26 4.65
CA LYS A 197 5.55 -17.60 4.93
C LYS A 197 6.40 -17.57 3.66
N GLY A 198 7.70 -17.37 3.82
CA GLY A 198 8.68 -17.56 2.76
C GLY A 198 8.85 -16.38 1.79
N TYR A 199 8.54 -15.16 2.20
CA TYR A 199 8.63 -13.99 1.31
C TYR A 199 9.43 -12.83 1.89
#